data_1475b6a5cd96b887ab64bde98b6ccd5b
#
_entry.id   1475b6a5cd96b887ab64bde98b6ccd5b
#
_cell.length_a   1.000
_cell.length_b   1.000
_cell.length_c   1.000
_cell.angle_alpha   90.00
_cell.angle_beta   90.00
_cell.angle_gamma   90.00
#
_symmetry.space_group_name_H-M   'P 1'
#
loop_
_entity.id
_entity.type
_entity.pdbx_description
1 polymer ?
#
loop_
_entity_poly.entity_id
_entity_poly.type
_entity_poly.pdbx_seq_one_letter_code
_entity_poly.pdbx_strand_id
1 'polypeptide(L)'
;MRTNHITDATKIMILAAATLITCILVMLGFSAMRTARNLNETAIAQMISLNNDLKDSDIKWFDHCEVYGSDVVNIIRKKLGDFEAEETAPIYIYVKTMTKENTYINGTQIRSLQNFTHENYIKPTALFYGELDINENDVLLGIRFRQK
;
A
#
# COMPACT_ATOMS: atom_id res chain seq x y z
N MET A 1 19.60 -67.93 -33.64
CA MET A 1 18.84 -66.69 -33.88
C MET A 1 17.86 -66.30 -32.74
N ARG A 2 18.08 -66.64 -31.49
CA ARG A 2 17.19 -66.33 -30.37
C ARG A 2 17.66 -65.18 -29.45
N THR A 3 18.86 -64.71 -29.60
CA THR A 3 19.47 -63.68 -28.75
C THR A 3 19.12 -62.24 -29.15
N ASN A 4 18.70 -61.99 -30.38
CA ASN A 4 18.39 -60.63 -30.86
C ASN A 4 17.06 -60.09 -30.34
N HIS A 5 16.07 -60.98 -30.12
CA HIS A 5 14.76 -60.54 -29.62
C HIS A 5 14.78 -60.08 -28.14
N ILE A 6 15.62 -60.73 -27.32
CA ILE A 6 15.76 -60.36 -25.90
C ILE A 6 16.47 -59.00 -25.76
N THR A 7 17.50 -58.77 -26.60
CA THR A 7 18.21 -57.49 -26.63
C THR A 7 17.36 -56.35 -27.11
N ASP A 8 16.50 -56.58 -28.10
CA ASP A 8 15.56 -55.57 -28.64
C ASP A 8 14.45 -55.27 -27.63
N ALA A 9 13.88 -56.29 -26.94
CA ALA A 9 12.93 -56.08 -25.86
C ALA A 9 13.51 -55.26 -24.71
N THR A 10 14.76 -55.54 -24.34
CA THR A 10 15.45 -54.79 -23.28
C THR A 10 15.67 -53.31 -23.68
N LYS A 11 16.03 -53.02 -24.95
CA LYS A 11 16.16 -51.67 -25.45
C LYS A 11 14.83 -50.90 -25.42
N ILE A 12 13.74 -51.54 -25.80
CA ILE A 12 12.38 -50.95 -25.74
C ILE A 12 11.98 -50.64 -24.32
N MET A 13 12.26 -51.53 -23.36
CA MET A 13 11.98 -51.27 -21.94
C MET A 13 12.79 -50.11 -21.39
N ILE A 14 14.07 -49.99 -21.75
CA ILE A 14 14.90 -48.87 -21.32
C ILE A 14 14.38 -47.56 -21.92
N LEU A 15 13.99 -47.57 -23.18
CA LEU A 15 13.44 -46.39 -23.86
C LEU A 15 12.13 -45.94 -23.18
N ALA A 16 11.23 -46.90 -22.90
CA ALA A 16 9.96 -46.62 -22.21
C ALA A 16 10.20 -46.06 -20.79
N ALA A 17 11.14 -46.63 -20.04
CA ALA A 17 11.50 -46.12 -18.72
C ALA A 17 12.08 -44.71 -18.79
N ALA A 18 12.96 -44.43 -19.74
CA ALA A 18 13.56 -43.12 -19.96
C ALA A 18 12.50 -42.05 -20.30
N THR A 19 11.53 -42.39 -21.17
CA THR A 19 10.44 -41.45 -21.50
C THR A 19 9.55 -41.16 -20.34
N LEU A 20 9.21 -42.15 -19.49
CA LEU A 20 8.41 -41.93 -18.27
C LEU A 20 9.14 -41.02 -17.29
N ILE A 21 10.41 -41.26 -17.05
CA ILE A 21 11.21 -40.40 -16.15
C ILE A 21 11.28 -38.98 -16.68
N THR A 22 11.48 -38.81 -17.98
CA THR A 22 11.49 -37.46 -18.60
C THR A 22 10.15 -36.76 -18.44
N CYS A 23 9.02 -37.43 -18.66
CA CYS A 23 7.69 -36.88 -18.44
C CYS A 23 7.47 -36.42 -16.98
N ILE A 24 7.91 -37.24 -16.02
CA ILE A 24 7.79 -36.90 -14.59
C ILE A 24 8.63 -35.67 -14.26
N LEU A 25 9.88 -35.59 -14.77
CA LEU A 25 10.74 -34.43 -14.54
C LEU A 25 10.15 -33.14 -15.14
N VAL A 26 9.59 -33.22 -16.34
CA VAL A 26 8.93 -32.10 -16.99
C VAL A 26 7.71 -31.65 -16.18
N MET A 27 6.87 -32.57 -15.72
CA MET A 27 5.72 -32.26 -14.86
C MET A 27 6.13 -31.57 -13.56
N LEU A 28 7.18 -32.09 -12.90
CA LEU A 28 7.71 -31.49 -11.68
C LEU A 28 8.27 -30.09 -11.94
N GLY A 29 8.95 -29.89 -13.07
CA GLY A 29 9.45 -28.57 -13.49
C GLY A 29 8.33 -27.55 -13.67
N PHE A 30 7.26 -27.92 -14.37
CA PHE A 30 6.09 -27.05 -14.55
C PHE A 30 5.35 -26.78 -13.23
N SER A 31 5.21 -27.79 -12.37
CA SER A 31 4.60 -27.62 -11.06
C SER A 31 5.41 -26.66 -10.18
N ALA A 32 6.72 -26.82 -10.13
CA ALA A 32 7.62 -25.93 -9.40
C ALA A 32 7.53 -24.48 -9.92
N MET A 33 7.48 -24.29 -11.25
CA MET A 33 7.36 -22.98 -11.87
C MET A 33 6.04 -22.29 -11.52
N ARG A 34 4.91 -23.03 -11.54
CA ARG A 34 3.60 -22.50 -11.13
C ARG A 34 3.62 -22.10 -9.66
N THR A 35 4.16 -22.96 -8.80
CA THR A 35 4.26 -22.65 -7.37
C THR A 35 5.12 -21.41 -7.14
N ALA A 36 6.25 -21.26 -7.82
CA ALA A 36 7.11 -20.10 -7.71
C ALA A 36 6.41 -18.80 -8.16
N ARG A 37 5.63 -18.84 -9.25
CA ARG A 37 4.85 -17.70 -9.71
C ARG A 37 3.78 -17.30 -8.69
N ASN A 38 3.00 -18.26 -8.19
CA ASN A 38 1.97 -17.99 -7.18
C ASN A 38 2.56 -17.41 -5.90
N LEU A 39 3.70 -17.92 -5.44
CA LEU A 39 4.40 -17.38 -4.28
C LEU A 39 4.87 -15.94 -4.50
N ASN A 40 5.40 -15.65 -5.70
CA ASN A 40 5.84 -14.31 -6.04
C ASN A 40 4.67 -13.31 -6.09
N GLU A 41 3.55 -13.68 -6.74
CA GLU A 41 2.34 -12.85 -6.78
C GLU A 41 1.78 -12.61 -5.39
N THR A 42 1.73 -13.64 -4.53
CA THR A 42 1.28 -13.52 -3.15
C THR A 42 2.22 -12.63 -2.33
N ALA A 43 3.52 -12.78 -2.49
CA ALA A 43 4.52 -11.95 -1.80
C ALA A 43 4.40 -10.47 -2.21
N ILE A 44 4.23 -10.19 -3.51
CA ILE A 44 4.01 -8.82 -4.00
C ILE A 44 2.73 -8.24 -3.43
N ALA A 45 1.62 -8.98 -3.44
CA ALA A 45 0.35 -8.53 -2.88
C ALA A 45 0.47 -8.22 -1.37
N GLN A 46 1.17 -9.08 -0.62
CA GLN A 46 1.44 -8.85 0.80
C GLN A 46 2.32 -7.62 1.03
N MET A 47 3.36 -7.41 0.21
CA MET A 47 4.22 -6.23 0.32
C MET A 47 3.45 -4.93 0.02
N ILE A 48 2.55 -4.94 -0.96
CA ILE A 48 1.68 -3.79 -1.26
C ILE A 48 0.75 -3.51 -0.08
N SER A 49 0.10 -4.54 0.47
CA SER A 49 -0.77 -4.41 1.64
C SER A 49 -0.02 -3.86 2.85
N LEU A 50 1.14 -4.42 3.18
CA LEU A 50 1.99 -3.92 4.28
C LEU A 50 2.45 -2.47 4.06
N ASN A 51 2.80 -2.10 2.83
CA ASN A 51 3.20 -0.73 2.53
C ASN A 51 2.04 0.26 2.71
N ASN A 52 0.83 -0.12 2.31
CA ASN A 52 -0.36 0.70 2.51
C ASN A 52 -0.69 0.80 4.01
N ASP A 53 -0.67 -0.30 4.76
CA ASP A 53 -0.91 -0.31 6.20
C ASP A 53 0.11 0.55 6.96
N LEU A 54 1.38 0.53 6.54
CA LEU A 54 2.42 1.39 7.13
C LEU A 54 2.21 2.87 6.79
N LYS A 55 1.79 3.18 5.57
CA LYS A 55 1.46 4.57 5.18
C LYS A 55 0.28 5.13 5.96
N ASP A 56 -0.70 4.30 6.22
CA ASP A 56 -1.91 4.71 6.94
C ASP A 56 -1.74 4.69 8.47
N SER A 57 -0.79 3.92 9.00
CA SER A 57 -0.54 3.82 10.44
C SER A 57 -0.20 5.18 11.07
N ASP A 58 0.54 6.02 10.37
CA ASP A 58 0.88 7.38 10.81
C ASP A 58 -0.35 8.27 10.98
N ILE A 59 -1.40 8.04 10.17
CA ILE A 59 -2.63 8.82 10.21
C ILE A 59 -3.58 8.23 11.27
N LYS A 60 -3.64 6.91 11.38
CA LYS A 60 -4.47 6.20 12.36
C LYS A 60 -4.13 6.59 13.81
N TRP A 61 -2.89 7.02 14.05
CA TRP A 61 -2.49 7.51 15.37
C TRP A 61 -3.22 8.79 15.80
N PHE A 62 -3.70 9.59 14.85
CA PHE A 62 -4.44 10.82 15.12
C PHE A 62 -5.93 10.60 15.41
N ASP A 63 -6.42 9.37 15.29
CA ASP A 63 -7.83 9.05 15.51
C ASP A 63 -8.21 9.20 16.97
N HIS A 64 -9.26 9.98 17.22
CA HIS A 64 -9.77 10.27 18.56
C HIS A 64 -8.72 10.85 19.53
N CYS A 65 -7.65 11.45 18.99
CA CYS A 65 -6.57 12.03 19.76
C CYS A 65 -6.59 13.56 19.76
N GLU A 66 -6.09 14.15 20.85
CA GLU A 66 -5.80 15.58 20.93
C GLU A 66 -4.38 15.83 20.49
N VAL A 67 -4.20 16.73 19.53
CA VAL A 67 -2.90 17.07 18.95
C VAL A 67 -2.71 18.57 18.84
N TYR A 68 -1.46 19.00 18.82
CA TYR A 68 -1.15 20.41 18.61
C TYR A 68 -1.26 20.79 17.12
N GLY A 69 -1.52 22.08 16.85
CA GLY A 69 -1.57 22.60 15.49
C GLY A 69 -0.24 22.41 14.73
N SER A 70 0.89 22.33 15.42
CA SER A 70 2.18 21.94 14.82
C SER A 70 2.13 20.56 14.18
N ASP A 71 1.47 19.59 14.84
CA ASP A 71 1.37 18.23 14.35
C ASP A 71 0.41 18.15 13.17
N VAL A 72 -0.68 18.93 13.22
CA VAL A 72 -1.60 19.10 12.09
C VAL A 72 -0.87 19.64 10.85
N VAL A 73 -0.03 20.68 11.00
CA VAL A 73 0.77 21.21 9.89
C VAL A 73 1.78 20.19 9.38
N ASN A 74 2.41 19.42 10.26
CA ASN A 74 3.39 18.40 9.89
C ASN A 74 2.74 17.26 9.10
N ILE A 75 1.53 16.79 9.51
CA ILE A 75 0.84 15.73 8.77
C ILE A 75 0.37 16.21 7.39
N ILE A 76 -0.12 17.46 7.28
CA ILE A 76 -0.46 18.07 5.99
C ILE A 76 0.76 18.07 5.07
N ARG A 77 1.92 18.54 5.56
CA ARG A 77 3.16 18.56 4.78
C ARG A 77 3.61 17.17 4.36
N LYS A 78 3.59 16.21 5.31
CA LYS A 78 4.06 14.85 5.07
C LYS A 78 3.21 14.10 4.06
N LYS A 79 1.90 14.30 4.06
CA LYS A 79 0.95 13.51 3.25
C LYS A 79 0.55 14.19 1.94
N LEU A 80 0.55 15.52 1.91
CA LEU A 80 0.11 16.29 0.75
C LEU A 80 1.23 17.07 0.07
N GLY A 81 2.41 17.18 0.72
CA GLY A 81 3.50 18.03 0.25
C GLY A 81 4.12 17.65 -1.09
N ASP A 82 4.04 16.37 -1.44
CA ASP A 82 4.60 15.84 -2.69
C ASP A 82 3.65 15.99 -3.90
N PHE A 83 2.38 16.42 -3.66
CA PHE A 83 1.37 16.56 -4.70
C PHE A 83 1.29 18.01 -5.18
N GLU A 84 1.44 18.23 -6.48
CA GLU A 84 1.36 19.56 -7.11
C GLU A 84 -0.10 20.04 -7.27
N ALA A 85 -0.27 21.27 -7.77
CA ALA A 85 -1.58 21.93 -7.87
C ALA A 85 -2.61 21.18 -8.74
N GLU A 86 -2.14 20.45 -9.74
CA GLU A 86 -2.97 19.68 -10.67
C GLU A 86 -3.21 18.24 -10.19
N GLU A 87 -2.54 17.82 -9.12
CA GLU A 87 -2.63 16.48 -8.56
C GLU A 87 -3.53 16.46 -7.33
N THR A 88 -4.17 15.32 -7.09
CA THR A 88 -4.96 15.08 -5.89
C THR A 88 -4.31 13.95 -5.11
N ALA A 89 -4.01 14.19 -3.84
CA ALA A 89 -3.52 13.14 -2.95
C ALA A 89 -4.60 12.05 -2.74
N PRO A 90 -4.20 10.82 -2.39
CA PRO A 90 -5.16 9.73 -2.15
C PRO A 90 -6.05 9.95 -0.92
N ILE A 91 -5.68 10.89 -0.06
CA ILE A 91 -6.44 11.26 1.15
C ILE A 91 -6.60 12.77 1.22
N TYR A 92 -7.69 13.23 1.85
CA TYR A 92 -7.86 14.63 2.16
C TYR A 92 -7.60 14.91 3.65
N ILE A 93 -7.24 16.16 3.97
CA ILE A 93 -7.12 16.63 5.37
C ILE A 93 -8.01 17.83 5.53
N TYR A 94 -9.05 17.69 6.37
CA TYR A 94 -9.96 18.77 6.71
C TYR A 94 -9.55 19.38 8.04
N VAL A 95 -9.45 20.70 8.09
CA VAL A 95 -9.10 21.45 9.31
C VAL A 95 -10.14 22.51 9.57
N LYS A 96 -10.79 22.41 10.71
CA LYS A 96 -11.71 23.41 11.25
C LYS A 96 -11.04 24.16 12.38
N THR A 97 -10.74 25.44 12.15
CA THR A 97 -10.31 26.40 13.18
C THR A 97 -11.53 27.08 13.80
N MET A 98 -11.33 27.91 14.82
CA MET A 98 -12.43 28.71 15.42
C MET A 98 -13.14 29.64 14.41
N THR A 99 -12.42 30.06 13.36
CA THR A 99 -12.91 31.09 12.43
C THR A 99 -13.17 30.55 11.02
N LYS A 100 -12.53 29.46 10.61
CA LYS A 100 -12.55 28.96 9.23
C LYS A 100 -12.47 27.44 9.15
N GLU A 101 -12.93 26.93 8.01
CA GLU A 101 -12.88 25.51 7.63
C GLU A 101 -12.17 25.40 6.29
N ASN A 102 -11.14 24.54 6.20
CA ASN A 102 -10.36 24.32 4.99
C ASN A 102 -10.17 22.83 4.74
N THR A 103 -10.27 22.43 3.46
CA THR A 103 -9.95 21.07 3.03
C THR A 103 -8.70 21.11 2.16
N TYR A 104 -7.70 20.35 2.54
CA TYR A 104 -6.42 20.23 1.83
C TYR A 104 -6.40 18.90 1.07
N ILE A 105 -6.12 18.96 -0.23
CA ILE A 105 -6.06 17.80 -1.13
C ILE A 105 -4.73 17.68 -1.87
N ASN A 106 -3.89 18.70 -1.77
CA ASN A 106 -2.56 18.76 -2.39
C ASN A 106 -1.62 19.73 -1.65
N GLY A 107 -0.40 19.89 -2.14
CA GLY A 107 0.65 20.70 -1.53
C GLY A 107 0.56 22.22 -1.76
N THR A 108 -0.39 22.71 -2.56
CA THR A 108 -0.40 24.10 -3.03
C THR A 108 -0.52 25.13 -1.92
N GLN A 109 -1.27 24.83 -0.87
CA GLN A 109 -1.56 25.77 0.24
C GLN A 109 -0.64 25.60 1.45
N ILE A 110 0.29 24.66 1.43
CA ILE A 110 1.13 24.30 2.58
C ILE A 110 2.01 25.47 3.06
N ARG A 111 2.48 26.32 2.13
CA ARG A 111 3.34 27.46 2.46
C ARG A 111 2.65 28.52 3.30
N SER A 112 1.33 28.62 3.20
CA SER A 112 0.52 29.61 3.91
C SER A 112 0.09 29.18 5.31
N LEU A 113 0.19 27.90 5.65
CA LEU A 113 -0.26 27.33 6.94
C LEU A 113 0.45 27.92 8.17
N GLN A 114 1.68 28.37 8.01
CA GLN A 114 2.48 28.95 9.10
C GLN A 114 2.52 30.49 9.08
N ASN A 115 1.94 31.11 8.08
CA ASN A 115 1.88 32.56 7.99
C ASN A 115 0.66 33.07 8.74
N PHE A 116 0.86 33.73 9.89
CA PHE A 116 -0.23 34.21 10.76
C PHE A 116 -1.14 35.27 10.10
N THR A 117 -0.69 35.91 9.02
CA THR A 117 -1.49 36.88 8.24
C THR A 117 -2.37 36.22 7.19
N HIS A 118 -2.13 34.93 6.91
CA HIS A 118 -2.84 34.20 5.86
C HIS A 118 -4.10 33.55 6.43
N GLU A 119 -5.15 33.50 5.62
CA GLU A 119 -6.43 32.91 6.02
C GLU A 119 -6.37 31.41 6.37
N ASN A 120 -5.38 30.69 5.83
CA ASN A 120 -5.19 29.27 6.09
C ASN A 120 -4.28 28.99 7.30
N TYR A 121 -3.94 30.03 8.08
CA TYR A 121 -3.06 29.90 9.22
C TYR A 121 -3.58 28.92 10.26
N ILE A 122 -2.74 27.97 10.65
CA ILE A 122 -2.97 27.05 11.77
C ILE A 122 -2.04 27.42 12.90
N LYS A 123 -2.60 27.85 14.03
CA LYS A 123 -1.80 28.23 15.22
C LYS A 123 -1.10 26.99 15.79
N PRO A 124 0.25 26.95 15.85
CA PRO A 124 1.00 25.76 16.26
C PRO A 124 0.66 25.26 17.67
N THR A 125 0.32 26.17 18.59
CA THR A 125 0.02 25.87 20.00
C THR A 125 -1.47 25.60 20.27
N ALA A 126 -2.33 25.70 19.26
CA ALA A 126 -3.75 25.38 19.42
C ALA A 126 -3.94 23.86 19.50
N LEU A 127 -4.91 23.43 20.30
CA LEU A 127 -5.29 22.02 20.41
C LEU A 127 -6.38 21.71 19.39
N PHE A 128 -6.20 20.60 18.70
CA PHE A 128 -7.14 20.03 17.75
C PHE A 128 -7.52 18.62 18.15
N TYR A 129 -8.73 18.23 17.86
CA TYR A 129 -9.22 16.87 17.99
C TYR A 129 -9.27 16.24 16.60
N GLY A 130 -8.59 15.10 16.44
CA GLY A 130 -8.54 14.34 15.19
C GLY A 130 -9.62 13.27 15.13
N GLU A 131 -10.19 13.07 13.96
CA GLU A 131 -11.18 12.03 13.66
C GLU A 131 -10.94 11.52 12.24
N LEU A 132 -10.79 10.18 12.07
CA LEU A 132 -10.63 9.59 10.76
C LEU A 132 -11.94 9.56 9.99
N ASP A 133 -11.85 9.71 8.67
CA ASP A 133 -12.96 9.50 7.76
C ASP A 133 -12.70 8.21 6.98
N ILE A 134 -13.47 7.17 7.29
CA ILE A 134 -13.33 5.81 6.76
C ILE A 134 -14.65 5.44 6.09
N ASN A 135 -14.59 4.85 4.89
CA ASN A 135 -15.77 4.41 4.17
C ASN A 135 -16.28 3.05 4.68
N GLU A 136 -17.41 2.60 4.13
CA GLU A 136 -18.03 1.31 4.46
C GLU A 136 -17.14 0.08 4.17
N ASN A 137 -16.11 0.23 3.35
CA ASN A 137 -15.15 -0.82 2.98
C ASN A 137 -13.84 -0.75 3.80
N ASP A 138 -13.85 -0.01 4.92
CA ASP A 138 -12.68 0.20 5.80
C ASP A 138 -11.48 0.88 5.11
N VAL A 139 -11.77 1.68 4.06
CA VAL A 139 -10.76 2.47 3.35
C VAL A 139 -10.69 3.87 3.93
N LEU A 140 -9.48 4.30 4.29
CA LEU A 140 -9.22 5.65 4.79
C LEU A 140 -9.39 6.67 3.66
N LEU A 141 -10.37 7.56 3.80
CA LEU A 141 -10.62 8.66 2.86
C LEU A 141 -9.87 9.94 3.26
N GLY A 142 -9.73 10.19 4.55
CA GLY A 142 -9.08 11.38 5.05
C GLY A 142 -9.10 11.49 6.57
N ILE A 143 -8.69 12.66 7.06
CA ILE A 143 -8.73 12.99 8.49
C ILE A 143 -9.31 14.38 8.70
N ARG A 144 -10.08 14.53 9.75
CA ARG A 144 -10.72 15.79 10.17
C ARG A 144 -10.12 16.26 11.48
N PHE A 145 -9.60 17.47 11.50
CA PHE A 145 -9.12 18.14 12.70
C PHE A 145 -10.05 19.27 13.06
N ARG A 146 -10.54 19.28 14.29
CA ARG A 146 -11.38 20.36 14.83
C ARG A 146 -10.67 21.03 15.99
N GLN A 147 -10.51 22.35 15.91
CA GLN A 147 -9.95 23.13 17.02
C GLN A 147 -10.93 23.14 18.21
N LYS A 148 -10.37 22.91 19.41
CA LYS A 148 -11.10 23.03 20.68
C LYS A 148 -11.21 24.47 21.16
#